data_acd0a703ad2f82ab7de55fab3139ad6a
#
_entry.id   acd0a703ad2f82ab7de55fab3139ad6a
#
_cell.length_a   1.000
_cell.length_b   1.000
_cell.length_c   1.000
_cell.angle_alpha   90.00
_cell.angle_beta   90.00
_cell.angle_gamma   90.00
#
_symmetry.space_group_name_H-M   'P 1'
#
loop_
_entity.id
_entity.type
_entity.pdbx_description
1 polymer ?
#
loop_
_entity_poly.entity_id
_entity_poly.type
_entity_poly.pdbx_seq_one_letter_code
_entity_poly.pdbx_strand_id
1 'polypeptide(L)'
;MKDKLIQWFLRERQMSEAFINSIFLAMSGGFQDAYTYFSRGGVYSNAQTGNVVLLSNHIMSGEWMIALKYLLPLIAFASGIFIADIVHSRFKYAQKMHWRQGILVLEIVILFFVGLIPHHLDSLATILVSFSCALQVQTFRKVSGYSYASTMCIGNIRNGTSALADYTETHNKASLRRAFYYYGIIFFFGLGAGFGGLFSTGKSIHVIWVSSLLLIISFFIMGLEKLRE
;
A
#
# COMPACT_ATOMS: atom_id res chain seq x y z
N MET A 1 17.85 -4.38 26.30
CA MET A 1 17.66 -3.59 25.07
C MET A 1 16.61 -4.21 24.14
N LYS A 2 16.61 -5.52 23.92
CA LYS A 2 15.57 -6.25 23.15
C LYS A 2 14.15 -6.03 23.70
N ASP A 3 13.94 -6.13 25.02
CA ASP A 3 12.60 -6.02 25.62
C ASP A 3 12.00 -4.61 25.50
N LYS A 4 12.83 -3.55 25.55
CA LYS A 4 12.38 -2.17 25.34
C LYS A 4 11.97 -1.91 23.88
N LEU A 5 12.66 -2.53 22.91
CA LEU A 5 12.30 -2.46 21.50
C LEU A 5 10.97 -3.20 21.24
N ILE A 6 10.84 -4.41 21.78
CA ILE A 6 9.60 -5.20 21.67
C ILE A 6 8.43 -4.47 22.32
N GLN A 7 8.61 -3.91 23.52
CA GLN A 7 7.59 -3.09 24.18
C GLN A 7 7.25 -1.81 23.41
N TRP A 8 8.22 -1.19 22.73
CA TRP A 8 7.97 -0.02 21.89
C TRP A 8 7.13 -0.37 20.66
N PHE A 9 7.43 -1.49 19.97
CA PHE A 9 6.64 -1.98 18.83
C PHE A 9 5.24 -2.43 19.22
N LEU A 10 5.06 -2.91 20.45
CA LEU A 10 3.80 -3.46 20.96
C LEU A 10 2.95 -2.43 21.75
N ARG A 11 3.34 -1.17 21.83
CA ARG A 11 2.67 -0.15 22.66
C ARG A 11 1.38 0.41 22.05
N GLU A 12 1.11 0.08 20.80
CA GLU A 12 -0.07 0.58 20.08
C GLU A 12 -1.34 -0.14 20.55
N ARG A 13 -2.43 0.62 20.71
CA ARG A 13 -3.75 0.08 21.10
C ARG A 13 -4.34 -0.85 20.03
N GLN A 14 -4.05 -0.60 18.75
CA GLN A 14 -4.47 -1.43 17.63
C GLN A 14 -3.25 -1.84 16.80
N MET A 15 -3.01 -3.15 16.69
CA MET A 15 -1.88 -3.69 15.90
C MET A 15 -1.98 -3.33 14.41
N SER A 16 -3.18 -3.10 13.89
CA SER A 16 -3.39 -2.62 12.53
C SER A 16 -2.85 -1.21 12.27
N GLU A 17 -2.64 -0.40 13.33
CA GLU A 17 -2.05 0.94 13.26
C GLU A 17 -0.59 0.96 13.75
N ALA A 18 -0.05 -0.18 14.15
CA ALA A 18 1.33 -0.29 14.58
C ALA A 18 2.31 0.00 13.45
N PHE A 19 3.42 0.70 13.75
CA PHE A 19 4.44 1.02 12.76
C PHE A 19 5.01 -0.24 12.08
N ILE A 20 5.20 -1.33 12.83
CA ILE A 20 5.65 -2.62 12.27
C ILE A 20 4.70 -3.13 11.18
N ASN A 21 3.39 -3.05 11.40
CA ASN A 21 2.41 -3.45 10.40
C ASN A 21 2.49 -2.56 9.16
N SER A 22 2.63 -1.25 9.36
CA SER A 22 2.76 -0.26 8.28
C SER A 22 4.01 -0.49 7.42
N ILE A 23 5.10 -1.04 7.98
CA ILE A 23 6.31 -1.44 7.24
C ILE A 23 5.96 -2.48 6.17
N PHE A 24 5.30 -3.57 6.54
CA PHE A 24 4.96 -4.64 5.60
C PHE A 24 3.96 -4.17 4.54
N LEU A 25 2.99 -3.34 4.92
CA LEU A 25 2.05 -2.73 3.99
C LEU A 25 2.75 -1.80 3.00
N ALA A 26 3.69 -0.96 3.45
CA ALA A 26 4.44 -0.06 2.59
C ALA A 26 5.36 -0.82 1.63
N MET A 27 6.07 -1.86 2.11
CA MET A 27 6.89 -2.71 1.26
C MET A 27 6.06 -3.43 0.20
N SER A 28 4.89 -3.97 0.58
CA SER A 28 3.95 -4.58 -0.35
C SER A 28 3.48 -3.59 -1.42
N GLY A 29 3.09 -2.37 -1.04
CA GLY A 29 2.64 -1.34 -1.97
C GLY A 29 3.73 -0.90 -2.95
N GLY A 30 4.96 -0.71 -2.48
CA GLY A 30 6.11 -0.41 -3.34
C GLY A 30 6.44 -1.55 -4.30
N PHE A 31 6.39 -2.79 -3.82
CA PHE A 31 6.61 -3.99 -4.63
C PHE A 31 5.57 -4.11 -5.75
N GLN A 32 4.28 -3.90 -5.44
CA GLN A 32 3.17 -3.93 -6.39
C GLN A 32 3.34 -2.88 -7.50
N ASP A 33 3.74 -1.66 -7.14
CA ASP A 33 3.98 -0.56 -8.08
C ASP A 33 5.12 -0.89 -9.06
N ALA A 34 6.24 -1.38 -8.55
CA ALA A 34 7.36 -1.80 -9.37
C ALA A 34 7.01 -3.02 -10.25
N TYR A 35 6.31 -4.02 -9.70
CA TYR A 35 5.86 -5.17 -10.46
C TYR A 35 4.97 -4.77 -11.64
N THR A 36 3.96 -3.93 -11.44
CA THR A 36 3.07 -3.51 -12.53
C THR A 36 3.82 -2.70 -13.57
N TYR A 37 4.73 -1.83 -13.16
CA TYR A 37 5.52 -1.03 -14.08
C TYR A 37 6.51 -1.86 -14.90
N PHE A 38 7.30 -2.72 -14.26
CA PHE A 38 8.37 -3.46 -14.94
C PHE A 38 7.91 -4.76 -15.62
N SER A 39 6.87 -5.43 -15.10
CA SER A 39 6.39 -6.73 -15.60
C SER A 39 5.06 -6.67 -16.33
N ARG A 40 4.23 -5.63 -16.14
CA ARG A 40 2.85 -5.57 -16.61
C ARG A 40 2.56 -4.38 -17.53
N GLY A 41 3.53 -4.02 -18.34
CA GLY A 41 3.31 -3.10 -19.45
C GLY A 41 3.47 -1.61 -19.10
N GLY A 42 4.18 -1.23 -18.03
CA GLY A 42 4.61 0.16 -17.77
C GLY A 42 3.51 1.05 -17.19
N VAL A 43 2.56 0.49 -16.45
CA VAL A 43 1.50 1.24 -15.76
C VAL A 43 1.67 1.09 -14.25
N TYR A 44 1.59 2.18 -13.52
CA TYR A 44 1.64 2.15 -12.06
C TYR A 44 0.31 1.71 -11.44
N SER A 45 0.37 0.91 -10.39
CA SER A 45 -0.83 0.52 -9.62
C SER A 45 -1.23 1.56 -8.57
N ASN A 46 -0.26 2.27 -7.99
CA ASN A 46 -0.47 3.27 -6.92
C ASN A 46 -0.19 4.70 -7.37
N ALA A 47 0.80 4.93 -8.24
CA ALA A 47 1.20 6.26 -8.69
C ALA A 47 0.22 6.86 -9.70
N GLN A 48 -1.03 7.03 -9.29
CA GLN A 48 -2.14 7.45 -10.15
C GLN A 48 -1.92 8.82 -10.81
N THR A 49 -1.14 9.72 -10.18
CA THR A 49 -0.76 11.00 -10.81
C THR A 49 -0.01 10.77 -12.12
N GLY A 50 0.91 9.80 -12.15
CA GLY A 50 1.62 9.42 -13.39
C GLY A 50 0.66 8.88 -14.45
N ASN A 51 -0.29 8.03 -14.04
CA ASN A 51 -1.30 7.49 -14.95
C ASN A 51 -2.19 8.61 -15.52
N VAL A 52 -2.57 9.63 -14.73
CA VAL A 52 -3.34 10.80 -15.23
C VAL A 52 -2.54 11.59 -16.27
N VAL A 53 -1.24 11.82 -16.06
CA VAL A 53 -0.38 12.53 -17.01
C VAL A 53 -0.31 11.76 -18.33
N LEU A 54 -0.04 10.46 -18.27
CA LEU A 54 0.06 9.61 -19.47
C LEU A 54 -1.29 9.47 -20.20
N LEU A 55 -2.37 9.30 -19.46
CA LEU A 55 -3.75 9.31 -19.99
C LEU A 55 -4.02 10.58 -20.79
N SER A 56 -3.75 11.75 -20.17
CA SER A 56 -3.99 13.06 -20.81
C SER A 56 -3.18 13.23 -22.08
N ASN A 57 -1.91 12.83 -22.06
CA ASN A 57 -1.04 12.90 -23.23
C ASN A 57 -1.57 12.06 -24.39
N HIS A 58 -1.95 10.78 -24.13
CA HIS A 58 -2.45 9.89 -25.18
C HIS A 58 -3.82 10.30 -25.71
N ILE A 59 -4.70 10.89 -24.86
CA ILE A 59 -5.96 11.48 -25.34
C ILE A 59 -5.68 12.63 -26.31
N MET A 60 -4.79 13.56 -25.94
CA MET A 60 -4.45 14.71 -26.80
C MET A 60 -3.74 14.31 -28.10
N SER A 61 -3.02 13.19 -28.10
CA SER A 61 -2.38 12.60 -29.28
C SER A 61 -3.34 11.75 -30.14
N GLY A 62 -4.61 11.58 -29.74
CA GLY A 62 -5.57 10.74 -30.44
C GLY A 62 -5.36 9.24 -30.28
N GLU A 63 -4.53 8.80 -29.36
CA GLU A 63 -4.16 7.40 -29.11
C GLU A 63 -5.10 6.72 -28.09
N TRP A 64 -6.38 6.65 -28.41
CA TRP A 64 -7.46 6.24 -27.52
C TRP A 64 -7.26 4.85 -26.89
N MET A 65 -6.75 3.90 -27.66
CA MET A 65 -6.50 2.53 -27.16
C MET A 65 -5.39 2.49 -26.12
N ILE A 66 -4.38 3.35 -26.23
CA ILE A 66 -3.31 3.47 -25.24
C ILE A 66 -3.83 4.24 -24.03
N ALA A 67 -4.65 5.27 -24.24
CA ALA A 67 -5.28 6.04 -23.17
C ALA A 67 -6.10 5.12 -22.22
N LEU A 68 -6.84 4.14 -22.74
CA LEU A 68 -7.60 3.18 -21.95
C LEU A 68 -6.71 2.38 -20.99
N LYS A 69 -5.47 2.09 -21.35
CA LYS A 69 -4.50 1.39 -20.50
C LYS A 69 -4.21 2.12 -19.19
N TYR A 70 -4.31 3.44 -19.19
CA TYR A 70 -4.12 4.27 -18.00
C TYR A 70 -5.44 4.63 -17.31
N LEU A 71 -6.54 4.74 -18.06
CA LEU A 71 -7.87 5.05 -17.52
C LEU A 71 -8.42 3.91 -16.67
N LEU A 72 -8.30 2.65 -17.12
CA LEU A 72 -8.89 1.50 -16.42
C LEU A 72 -8.32 1.28 -15.01
N PRO A 73 -6.99 1.37 -14.77
CA PRO A 73 -6.42 1.34 -13.41
C PRO A 73 -6.90 2.50 -12.53
N LEU A 74 -7.13 3.70 -13.07
CA LEU A 74 -7.70 4.83 -12.32
C LEU A 74 -9.13 4.52 -11.84
N ILE A 75 -9.97 3.97 -12.73
CA ILE A 75 -11.35 3.57 -12.38
C ILE A 75 -11.31 2.45 -11.34
N ALA A 76 -10.43 1.45 -11.52
CA ALA A 76 -10.29 0.35 -10.57
C ALA A 76 -9.84 0.86 -9.19
N PHE A 77 -8.90 1.80 -9.14
CA PHE A 77 -8.43 2.41 -7.91
C PHE A 77 -9.57 3.17 -7.20
N ALA A 78 -10.33 4.00 -7.91
CA ALA A 78 -11.49 4.69 -7.37
C ALA A 78 -12.56 3.71 -6.83
N SER A 79 -12.81 2.62 -7.57
CA SER A 79 -13.75 1.57 -7.15
C SER A 79 -13.28 0.84 -5.88
N GLY A 80 -11.98 0.59 -5.75
CA GLY A 80 -11.39 -0.02 -4.56
C GLY A 80 -11.57 0.86 -3.31
N ILE A 81 -11.35 2.17 -3.41
CA ILE A 81 -11.61 3.13 -2.33
C ILE A 81 -13.10 3.07 -1.94
N PHE A 82 -14.00 3.15 -2.92
CA PHE A 82 -15.43 3.13 -2.69
C PHE A 82 -15.90 1.85 -1.98
N ILE A 83 -15.41 0.68 -2.42
CA ILE A 83 -15.73 -0.61 -1.80
C ILE A 83 -15.17 -0.71 -0.38
N ALA A 84 -13.94 -0.27 -0.15
CA ALA A 84 -13.34 -0.26 1.19
C ALA A 84 -14.15 0.60 2.18
N ASP A 85 -14.68 1.74 1.75
CA ASP A 85 -15.54 2.60 2.59
C ASP A 85 -16.89 1.94 2.88
N ILE A 86 -17.50 1.26 1.93
CA ILE A 86 -18.72 0.48 2.16
C ILE A 86 -18.46 -0.64 3.17
N VAL A 87 -17.38 -1.40 3.00
CA VAL A 87 -17.01 -2.47 3.95
C VAL A 87 -16.75 -1.88 5.33
N HIS A 88 -16.01 -0.79 5.43
CA HIS A 88 -15.79 -0.11 6.70
C HIS A 88 -17.12 0.29 7.36
N SER A 89 -18.04 0.95 6.64
CA SER A 89 -19.29 1.42 7.20
C SER A 89 -20.19 0.29 7.70
N ARG A 90 -20.17 -0.86 7.04
CA ARG A 90 -21.02 -2.01 7.37
C ARG A 90 -20.43 -2.94 8.43
N PHE A 91 -19.10 -3.11 8.44
CA PHE A 91 -18.42 -4.15 9.22
C PHE A 91 -17.48 -3.61 10.31
N LYS A 92 -17.41 -2.30 10.55
CA LYS A 92 -16.55 -1.71 11.58
C LYS A 92 -16.80 -2.23 13.01
N TYR A 93 -17.99 -2.76 13.28
CA TYR A 93 -18.39 -3.35 14.57
C TYR A 93 -18.49 -4.89 14.57
N ALA A 94 -17.99 -5.56 13.54
CA ALA A 94 -18.04 -7.02 13.45
C ALA A 94 -17.16 -7.66 14.53
N GLN A 95 -17.76 -8.58 15.32
CA GLN A 95 -17.10 -9.20 16.49
C GLN A 95 -16.16 -10.35 16.13
N LYS A 96 -16.44 -11.11 15.04
CA LYS A 96 -15.72 -12.37 14.75
C LYS A 96 -14.34 -12.16 14.10
N MET A 97 -14.21 -11.21 13.19
CA MET A 97 -12.97 -10.85 12.48
C MET A 97 -12.95 -9.34 12.31
N HIS A 98 -11.80 -8.72 12.62
CA HIS A 98 -11.64 -7.30 12.39
C HIS A 98 -11.77 -7.02 10.88
N TRP A 99 -12.64 -6.07 10.48
CA TRP A 99 -12.93 -5.78 9.07
C TRP A 99 -11.67 -5.51 8.22
N ARG A 100 -10.62 -4.93 8.81
CA ARG A 100 -9.32 -4.70 8.15
C ARG A 100 -8.63 -6.01 7.77
N GLN A 101 -8.73 -7.06 8.60
CA GLN A 101 -8.20 -8.39 8.26
C GLN A 101 -8.98 -9.01 7.09
N GLY A 102 -10.29 -8.79 7.02
CA GLY A 102 -11.11 -9.25 5.89
C GLY A 102 -10.69 -8.61 4.57
N ILE A 103 -10.45 -7.31 4.56
CA ILE A 103 -9.90 -6.61 3.37
C ILE A 103 -8.52 -7.17 3.01
N LEU A 104 -7.64 -7.38 3.98
CA LEU A 104 -6.31 -7.91 3.73
C LEU A 104 -6.33 -9.32 3.11
N VAL A 105 -7.25 -10.18 3.56
CA VAL A 105 -7.47 -11.51 2.94
C VAL A 105 -7.94 -11.34 1.48
N LEU A 106 -8.86 -10.43 1.21
CA LEU A 106 -9.30 -10.14 -0.16
C LEU A 106 -8.13 -9.70 -1.05
N GLU A 107 -7.26 -8.80 -0.55
CA GLU A 107 -6.06 -8.38 -1.27
C GLU A 107 -5.12 -9.56 -1.57
N ILE A 108 -4.82 -10.40 -0.57
CA ILE A 108 -3.98 -11.59 -0.74
C ILE A 108 -4.54 -12.51 -1.83
N VAL A 109 -5.86 -12.75 -1.82
CA VAL A 109 -6.54 -13.58 -2.82
C VAL A 109 -6.44 -12.96 -4.21
N ILE A 110 -6.69 -11.65 -4.34
CA ILE A 110 -6.55 -10.93 -5.62
C ILE A 110 -5.12 -11.07 -6.15
N LEU A 111 -4.11 -10.78 -5.35
CA LEU A 111 -2.70 -10.84 -5.77
C LEU A 111 -2.26 -12.27 -6.09
N PHE A 112 -2.80 -13.27 -5.41
CA PHE A 112 -2.56 -14.67 -5.76
C PHE A 112 -3.04 -14.97 -7.18
N PHE A 113 -4.27 -14.58 -7.53
CA PHE A 113 -4.80 -14.76 -8.89
C PHE A 113 -4.06 -13.91 -9.93
N VAL A 114 -3.63 -12.69 -9.59
CA VAL A 114 -2.80 -11.86 -10.48
C VAL A 114 -1.51 -12.58 -10.88
N GLY A 115 -0.90 -13.34 -9.97
CA GLY A 115 0.28 -14.15 -10.27
C GLY A 115 0.03 -15.32 -11.24
N LEU A 116 -1.21 -15.64 -11.55
CA LEU A 116 -1.60 -16.67 -12.54
C LEU A 116 -2.00 -16.07 -13.90
N ILE A 117 -2.18 -14.75 -14.00
CA ILE A 117 -2.62 -14.06 -15.22
C ILE A 117 -1.45 -13.99 -16.21
N PRO A 118 -1.57 -14.55 -17.41
CA PRO A 118 -0.50 -14.51 -18.42
C PRO A 118 -0.31 -13.10 -19.01
N HIS A 119 0.83 -12.84 -19.63
CA HIS A 119 1.23 -11.51 -20.13
C HIS A 119 0.30 -10.91 -21.19
N HIS A 120 -0.42 -11.71 -21.96
CA HIS A 120 -1.37 -11.17 -22.92
C HIS A 120 -2.59 -10.45 -22.24
N LEU A 121 -2.75 -10.62 -20.92
CA LEU A 121 -3.76 -9.96 -20.08
C LEU A 121 -3.13 -9.00 -19.06
N ASP A 122 -2.00 -8.39 -19.36
CA ASP A 122 -1.30 -7.47 -18.44
C ASP A 122 -2.17 -6.31 -17.99
N SER A 123 -3.06 -5.81 -18.84
CA SER A 123 -4.02 -4.76 -18.46
C SER A 123 -4.96 -5.22 -17.35
N LEU A 124 -5.48 -6.45 -17.43
CA LEU A 124 -6.33 -7.03 -16.39
C LEU A 124 -5.55 -7.18 -15.08
N ALA A 125 -4.31 -7.68 -15.15
CA ALA A 125 -3.45 -7.79 -13.97
C ALA A 125 -3.24 -6.42 -13.30
N THR A 126 -2.94 -5.38 -14.07
CA THR A 126 -2.73 -4.00 -13.54
C THR A 126 -4.01 -3.43 -12.93
N ILE A 127 -5.18 -3.65 -13.54
CA ILE A 127 -6.49 -3.25 -13.01
C ILE A 127 -6.71 -3.88 -11.63
N LEU A 128 -6.48 -5.20 -11.49
CA LEU A 128 -6.67 -5.91 -10.23
C LEU A 128 -5.68 -5.47 -9.15
N VAL A 129 -4.41 -5.23 -9.51
CA VAL A 129 -3.42 -4.70 -8.56
C VAL A 129 -3.80 -3.28 -8.13
N SER A 130 -4.23 -2.40 -9.04
CA SER A 130 -4.67 -1.04 -8.69
C SER A 130 -5.88 -1.06 -7.75
N PHE A 131 -6.83 -1.95 -7.98
CA PHE A 131 -7.97 -2.16 -7.10
C PHE A 131 -7.51 -2.63 -5.71
N SER A 132 -6.61 -3.62 -5.64
CA SER A 132 -6.03 -4.14 -4.39
C SER A 132 -5.31 -3.03 -3.60
N CYS A 133 -4.45 -2.26 -4.28
CA CYS A 133 -3.75 -1.12 -3.67
C CYS A 133 -4.72 -0.09 -3.07
N ALA A 134 -5.82 0.18 -3.76
CA ALA A 134 -6.84 1.12 -3.28
C ALA A 134 -7.54 0.61 -2.02
N LEU A 135 -7.85 -0.69 -1.96
CA LEU A 135 -8.37 -1.33 -0.75
C LEU A 135 -7.42 -1.14 0.43
N GLN A 136 -6.11 -1.38 0.22
CA GLN A 136 -5.07 -1.22 1.24
C GLN A 136 -4.98 0.24 1.75
N VAL A 137 -4.84 1.19 0.83
CA VAL A 137 -4.70 2.62 1.17
C VAL A 137 -5.88 3.13 1.96
N GLN A 138 -7.09 2.73 1.57
CA GLN A 138 -8.30 3.20 2.23
C GLN A 138 -8.56 2.51 3.57
N THR A 139 -8.11 1.28 3.73
CA THR A 139 -8.26 0.50 4.97
C THR A 139 -7.26 0.89 6.05
N PHE A 140 -6.00 1.13 5.65
CA PHE A 140 -4.89 1.40 6.57
C PHE A 140 -4.45 2.87 6.49
N ARG A 141 -5.27 3.77 7.03
CA ARG A 141 -5.09 5.23 6.96
C ARG A 141 -4.32 5.84 8.12
N LYS A 142 -3.93 5.06 9.12
CA LYS A 142 -3.24 5.56 10.32
C LYS A 142 -2.03 4.71 10.67
N VAL A 143 -0.96 5.37 11.11
CA VAL A 143 0.21 4.79 11.75
C VAL A 143 0.44 5.49 13.08
N SER A 144 0.43 4.74 14.19
CA SER A 144 0.58 5.30 15.55
C SER A 144 -0.33 6.51 15.81
N GLY A 145 -1.56 6.48 15.31
CA GLY A 145 -2.54 7.56 15.43
C GLY A 145 -2.39 8.69 14.40
N TYR A 146 -1.31 8.75 13.61
CA TYR A 146 -1.09 9.76 12.58
C TYR A 146 -1.64 9.30 11.23
N SER A 147 -2.30 10.21 10.51
CA SER A 147 -2.80 9.93 9.16
C SER A 147 -1.64 9.73 8.18
N TYR A 148 -1.65 8.63 7.45
CA TYR A 148 -0.66 8.30 6.43
C TYR A 148 -1.30 7.55 5.26
N ALA A 149 -0.53 7.33 4.20
CA ALA A 149 -0.88 6.41 3.13
C ALA A 149 0.26 5.42 2.92
N SER A 150 -0.03 4.12 3.01
CA SER A 150 0.97 3.04 2.90
C SER A 150 1.66 3.00 1.53
N THR A 151 0.96 3.48 0.48
CA THR A 151 1.38 3.38 -0.91
C THR A 151 1.65 4.73 -1.59
N MET A 152 1.56 5.85 -0.86
CA MET A 152 1.73 7.20 -1.42
C MET A 152 2.90 7.92 -0.76
N CYS A 153 3.97 8.18 -1.52
CA CYS A 153 5.15 8.85 -0.99
C CYS A 153 4.93 10.36 -0.75
N ILE A 154 4.24 11.07 -1.67
CA ILE A 154 4.18 12.54 -1.64
C ILE A 154 3.50 13.10 -0.39
N GLY A 155 2.40 12.47 0.05
CA GLY A 155 1.72 12.86 1.29
C GLY A 155 2.57 12.62 2.54
N ASN A 156 3.30 11.50 2.57
CA ASN A 156 4.20 11.17 3.66
C ASN A 156 5.44 12.08 3.68
N ILE A 157 6.00 12.47 2.53
CA ILE A 157 7.08 13.47 2.42
C ILE A 157 6.62 14.79 3.01
N ARG A 158 5.46 15.30 2.58
CA ARG A 158 4.89 16.56 3.07
C ARG A 158 4.73 16.53 4.61
N ASN A 159 4.08 15.49 5.12
CA ASN A 159 3.80 15.38 6.55
C ASN A 159 5.07 15.17 7.39
N GLY A 160 6.03 14.40 6.88
CA GLY A 160 7.33 14.17 7.51
C GLY A 160 8.17 15.45 7.58
N THR A 161 8.24 16.19 6.47
CA THR A 161 8.97 17.47 6.42
C THR A 161 8.34 18.53 7.32
N SER A 162 7.00 18.63 7.32
CA SER A 162 6.28 19.53 8.24
C SER A 162 6.53 19.17 9.71
N ALA A 163 6.61 17.87 10.04
CA ALA A 163 6.92 17.42 11.39
C ALA A 163 8.38 17.73 11.80
N LEU A 164 9.34 17.69 10.85
CA LEU A 164 10.72 18.14 11.09
C LEU A 164 10.79 19.65 11.33
N ALA A 165 10.10 20.44 10.53
CA ALA A 165 10.04 21.90 10.72
C ALA A 165 9.48 22.25 12.13
N ASP A 166 8.38 21.63 12.54
CA ASP A 166 7.81 21.78 13.88
C ASP A 166 8.83 21.39 14.97
N TYR A 167 9.62 20.33 14.77
CA TYR A 167 10.67 19.94 15.70
C TYR A 167 11.81 20.98 15.78
N THR A 168 12.18 21.63 14.69
CA THR A 168 13.24 22.66 14.71
C THR A 168 12.80 23.89 15.49
N GLU A 169 11.51 24.22 15.52
CA GLU A 169 10.97 25.35 16.25
C GLU A 169 10.68 25.02 17.72
N THR A 170 10.07 23.89 17.98
CA THR A 170 9.52 23.56 19.31
C THR A 170 10.40 22.62 20.13
N HIS A 171 11.37 21.96 19.51
CA HIS A 171 12.18 20.85 20.07
C HIS A 171 11.32 19.72 20.67
N ASN A 172 10.08 19.57 20.19
CA ASN A 172 9.15 18.55 20.66
C ASN A 172 9.51 17.17 20.10
N LYS A 173 9.92 16.26 20.97
CA LYS A 173 10.29 14.87 20.59
C LYS A 173 9.12 14.09 19.94
N ALA A 174 7.88 14.47 20.16
CA ALA A 174 6.74 13.86 19.49
C ALA A 174 6.73 14.20 17.99
N SER A 175 7.11 15.43 17.62
CA SER A 175 7.22 15.86 16.23
C SER A 175 8.37 15.14 15.51
N LEU A 176 9.51 14.96 16.17
CA LEU A 176 10.62 14.16 15.63
C LEU A 176 10.21 12.69 15.41
N ARG A 177 9.50 12.08 16.36
CA ARG A 177 8.97 10.72 16.22
C ARG A 177 7.96 10.60 15.08
N ARG A 178 7.08 11.61 14.91
CA ARG A 178 6.13 11.68 13.79
C ARG A 178 6.86 11.73 12.44
N ALA A 179 7.92 12.53 12.32
CA ALA A 179 8.76 12.59 11.14
C ALA A 179 9.40 11.21 10.84
N PHE A 180 9.92 10.54 11.88
CA PHE A 180 10.51 9.20 11.75
C PHE A 180 9.51 8.18 11.19
N TYR A 181 8.25 8.20 11.59
CA TYR A 181 7.24 7.31 11.03
C TYR A 181 7.02 7.56 9.53
N TYR A 182 6.86 8.81 9.12
CA TYR A 182 6.63 9.15 7.72
C TYR A 182 7.82 8.79 6.81
N TYR A 183 9.03 9.15 7.22
CA TYR A 183 10.22 8.80 6.43
C TYR A 183 10.53 7.30 6.46
N GLY A 184 10.23 6.63 7.56
CA GLY A 184 10.30 5.18 7.66
C GLY A 184 9.36 4.49 6.65
N ILE A 185 8.11 4.95 6.52
CA ILE A 185 7.18 4.43 5.53
C ILE A 185 7.72 4.62 4.10
N ILE A 186 8.25 5.81 3.78
CA ILE A 186 8.84 6.08 2.46
C ILE A 186 10.03 5.17 2.19
N PHE A 187 10.90 4.99 3.19
CA PHE A 187 12.07 4.12 3.07
C PHE A 187 11.66 2.67 2.78
N PHE A 188 10.70 2.12 3.53
CA PHE A 188 10.24 0.75 3.33
C PHE A 188 9.44 0.57 2.04
N PHE A 189 8.66 1.58 1.61
CA PHE A 189 8.07 1.59 0.28
C PHE A 189 9.15 1.53 -0.81
N GLY A 190 10.20 2.35 -0.68
CA GLY A 190 11.33 2.35 -1.61
C GLY A 190 12.07 1.02 -1.65
N LEU A 191 12.28 0.36 -0.49
CA LEU A 191 12.85 -0.99 -0.44
C LEU A 191 11.95 -2.00 -1.17
N GLY A 192 10.64 -1.96 -0.91
CA GLY A 192 9.67 -2.80 -1.62
C GLY A 192 9.69 -2.60 -3.12
N ALA A 193 9.71 -1.34 -3.58
CA ALA A 193 9.82 -1.00 -5.00
C ALA A 193 11.15 -1.46 -5.61
N GLY A 194 12.26 -1.29 -4.91
CA GLY A 194 13.58 -1.75 -5.34
C GLY A 194 13.62 -3.27 -5.55
N PHE A 195 13.18 -4.05 -4.57
CA PHE A 195 13.08 -5.50 -4.70
C PHE A 195 12.05 -5.92 -5.75
N GLY A 196 10.90 -5.25 -5.81
CA GLY A 196 9.88 -5.49 -6.83
C GLY A 196 10.44 -5.28 -8.24
N GLY A 197 11.16 -4.19 -8.49
CA GLY A 197 11.81 -3.93 -9.77
C GLY A 197 12.89 -4.97 -10.09
N LEU A 198 13.76 -5.29 -9.12
CA LEU A 198 14.84 -6.25 -9.30
C LEU A 198 14.31 -7.65 -9.68
N PHE A 199 13.29 -8.14 -8.97
CA PHE A 199 12.70 -9.47 -9.25
C PHE A 199 11.84 -9.47 -10.52
N SER A 200 11.32 -8.33 -10.93
CA SER A 200 10.48 -8.19 -12.13
C SER A 200 11.28 -8.13 -13.44
N THR A 201 12.60 -7.97 -13.40
CA THR A 201 13.45 -7.94 -14.61
C THR A 201 13.37 -9.24 -15.41
N GLY A 202 13.17 -10.38 -14.76
CA GLY A 202 12.97 -11.69 -15.40
C GLY A 202 11.57 -11.89 -16.01
N LYS A 203 10.66 -10.90 -15.93
CA LYS A 203 9.28 -10.94 -16.42
C LYS A 203 8.46 -12.13 -15.91
N SER A 204 8.82 -12.71 -14.76
CA SER A 204 8.01 -13.77 -14.16
C SER A 204 6.73 -13.19 -13.56
N ILE A 205 5.58 -13.73 -13.98
CA ILE A 205 4.26 -13.33 -13.49
C ILE A 205 4.07 -13.64 -11.99
N HIS A 206 4.74 -14.68 -11.50
CA HIS A 206 4.60 -15.16 -10.11
C HIS A 206 5.32 -14.29 -9.07
N VAL A 207 6.16 -13.36 -9.50
CA VAL A 207 6.91 -12.46 -8.61
C VAL A 207 5.99 -11.67 -7.67
N ILE A 208 4.75 -11.38 -8.09
CA ILE A 208 3.74 -10.68 -7.27
C ILE A 208 3.41 -11.42 -5.96
N TRP A 209 3.63 -12.73 -5.88
CA TRP A 209 3.39 -13.52 -4.67
C TRP A 209 4.28 -13.12 -3.49
N VAL A 210 5.43 -12.46 -3.75
CA VAL A 210 6.24 -11.84 -2.69
C VAL A 210 5.43 -10.75 -1.96
N SER A 211 4.67 -9.94 -2.70
CA SER A 211 3.74 -8.97 -2.11
C SER A 211 2.65 -9.65 -1.28
N SER A 212 2.07 -10.76 -1.79
CA SER A 212 1.10 -11.55 -1.01
C SER A 212 1.71 -12.09 0.29
N LEU A 213 2.97 -12.52 0.27
CA LEU A 213 3.67 -12.98 1.47
C LEU A 213 3.84 -11.85 2.51
N LEU A 214 4.19 -10.64 2.08
CA LEU A 214 4.28 -9.47 2.95
C LEU A 214 2.93 -9.15 3.60
N LEU A 215 1.83 -9.27 2.86
CA LEU A 215 0.48 -9.07 3.39
C LEU A 215 0.07 -10.20 4.35
N ILE A 216 0.48 -11.44 4.11
CA ILE A 216 0.26 -12.56 5.04
C ILE A 216 0.98 -12.29 6.37
N ILE A 217 2.21 -11.78 6.34
CA ILE A 217 2.93 -11.39 7.57
C ILE A 217 2.15 -10.28 8.30
N SER A 218 1.68 -9.26 7.57
CA SER A 218 0.83 -8.19 8.12
C SER A 218 -0.44 -8.75 8.78
N PHE A 219 -1.09 -9.73 8.15
CA PHE A 219 -2.27 -10.40 8.68
C PHE A 219 -1.99 -11.08 10.05
N PHE A 220 -0.88 -11.79 10.17
CA PHE A 220 -0.50 -12.43 11.43
C PHE A 220 -0.10 -11.40 12.50
N ILE A 221 0.58 -10.32 12.15
CA ILE A 221 0.90 -9.22 13.07
C ILE A 221 -0.38 -8.65 13.67
N MET A 222 -1.41 -8.42 12.84
CA MET A 222 -2.72 -7.95 13.33
C MET A 222 -3.42 -8.98 14.23
N GLY A 223 -3.20 -10.28 13.98
CA GLY A 223 -3.74 -11.36 14.80
C GLY A 223 -3.18 -11.41 16.23
N LEU A 224 -1.98 -10.86 16.47
CA LEU A 224 -1.36 -10.80 17.81
C LEU A 224 -2.13 -9.90 18.80
N GLU A 225 -3.02 -9.02 18.31
CA GLU A 225 -3.89 -8.20 19.16
C GLU A 225 -4.83 -9.08 20.03
N LYS A 226 -5.40 -10.15 19.44
CA LYS A 226 -6.31 -11.08 20.13
C LYS A 226 -5.65 -11.92 21.23
N LEU A 227 -4.34 -12.04 21.24
CA LEU A 227 -3.59 -12.77 22.27
C LEU A 227 -3.28 -11.90 23.49
N ARG A 228 -3.68 -10.63 23.48
CA ARG A 228 -3.44 -9.63 24.53
C ARG A 228 -4.67 -9.27 25.36
N GLU A 229 -5.87 -9.57 24.84
CA GLU A 229 -7.14 -9.50 25.58
C GLU A 229 -7.37 -10.77 26.39
#